data_de8c51b6a59f5dd35c4c8c7561de5380
#
_entry.id   de8c51b6a59f5dd35c4c8c7561de5380
#
_cell.length_a   1.000
_cell.length_b   1.000
_cell.length_c   1.000
_cell.angle_alpha   90.00
_cell.angle_beta   90.00
_cell.angle_gamma   90.00
#
_symmetry.space_group_name_H-M   'P 1'
#
loop_
_entity.id
_entity.type
_entity.pdbx_description
1 polymer ?
#
loop_
_entity_poly.entity_id
_entity_poly.type
_entity_poly.pdbx_seq_one_letter_code
_entity_poly.pdbx_strand_id
1 'polypeptide(L)'
;MMSIENYLNIVMNTIQKKANDVFRFDLLLEAVGEGIYGVDANGNTTFVNTKALELLRATTKDVYGKNMHNLLHHTKEDGSSYAHEDCPIYAAFKDGKIHYVERELFWRLDGTSFPVEYTSTPIKDNNELIGAIIVFRDITERIKAENNLNKALIEISTLKDELEQERDYLRSEVKRSNNIGEIIGESEPIQGLMQKISAVASTPAPVLIMGESGVGKEMVANAIHESSDRKDKTLV
;
A
#
# COMPACT_ATOMS: atom_id res chain seq x y z
N MET A 1 -41.65 31.42 46.02
CA MET A 1 -41.83 29.95 46.03
C MET A 1 -42.16 29.53 44.61
N MET A 2 -41.28 28.70 43.98
CA MET A 2 -41.58 28.16 42.68
C MET A 2 -42.71 27.12 42.82
N SER A 3 -43.70 27.14 41.92
CA SER A 3 -44.78 26.16 41.98
C SER A 3 -44.26 24.76 41.66
N ILE A 4 -44.85 23.72 42.23
CA ILE A 4 -44.52 22.33 42.00
C ILE A 4 -44.60 22.01 40.49
N GLU A 5 -45.54 22.62 39.80
CA GLU A 5 -45.73 22.47 38.34
C GLU A 5 -44.55 23.01 37.52
N ASN A 6 -43.98 24.16 37.90
CA ASN A 6 -42.80 24.74 37.31
C ASN A 6 -41.55 23.89 37.55
N TYR A 7 -41.41 23.30 38.73
CA TYR A 7 -40.30 22.38 39.04
C TYR A 7 -40.37 21.09 38.20
N LEU A 8 -41.55 20.48 38.10
CA LEU A 8 -41.79 19.29 37.28
C LEU A 8 -41.50 19.57 35.80
N ASN A 9 -41.89 20.69 35.25
CA ASN A 9 -41.62 21.08 33.88
C ASN A 9 -40.10 21.24 33.62
N ILE A 10 -39.35 21.83 34.52
CA ILE A 10 -37.90 21.96 34.42
C ILE A 10 -37.22 20.57 34.44
N VAL A 11 -37.64 19.71 35.36
CA VAL A 11 -37.11 18.34 35.46
C VAL A 11 -37.43 17.55 34.21
N MET A 12 -38.67 17.59 33.72
CA MET A 12 -39.07 16.88 32.49
C MET A 12 -38.31 17.39 31.26
N ASN A 13 -38.15 18.70 31.11
CA ASN A 13 -37.36 19.27 30.01
C ASN A 13 -35.87 18.89 30.09
N THR A 14 -35.32 18.81 31.31
CA THR A 14 -33.92 18.38 31.52
C THR A 14 -33.73 16.91 31.17
N ILE A 15 -34.67 16.04 31.58
CA ILE A 15 -34.67 14.61 31.23
C ILE A 15 -34.81 14.44 29.72
N GLN A 16 -35.74 15.13 29.06
CA GLN A 16 -35.96 15.07 27.63
C GLN A 16 -34.73 15.54 26.86
N LYS A 17 -34.07 16.61 27.29
CA LYS A 17 -32.85 17.11 26.68
C LYS A 17 -31.71 16.08 26.79
N LYS A 18 -31.49 15.51 27.99
CA LYS A 18 -30.48 14.44 28.18
C LYS A 18 -30.78 13.21 27.33
N ALA A 19 -32.04 12.78 27.23
CA ALA A 19 -32.44 11.66 26.40
C ALA A 19 -32.16 11.93 24.91
N ASN A 20 -32.45 13.14 24.43
CA ASN A 20 -32.16 13.54 23.05
C ASN A 20 -30.65 13.62 22.80
N ASP A 21 -29.86 14.10 23.75
CA ASP A 21 -28.40 14.18 23.60
C ASP A 21 -27.76 12.77 23.55
N VAL A 22 -28.21 11.83 24.38
CA VAL A 22 -27.79 10.42 24.35
C VAL A 22 -28.18 9.78 23.03
N PHE A 23 -29.44 9.96 22.59
CA PHE A 23 -29.91 9.41 21.31
C PHE A 23 -29.09 9.92 20.10
N ARG A 24 -28.69 11.21 20.11
CA ARG A 24 -27.85 11.79 19.06
C ARG A 24 -26.42 11.23 19.08
N PHE A 25 -25.89 10.96 20.27
CA PHE A 25 -24.58 10.38 20.45
C PHE A 25 -24.53 8.92 19.92
N ASP A 26 -25.51 8.11 20.27
CA ASP A 26 -25.65 6.75 19.78
C ASP A 26 -25.75 6.70 18.25
N LEU A 27 -26.56 7.57 17.65
CA LEU A 27 -26.67 7.66 16.19
C LEU A 27 -25.36 8.06 15.51
N LEU A 28 -24.56 8.93 16.13
CA LEU A 28 -23.26 9.31 15.59
C LEU A 28 -22.28 8.14 15.60
N LEU A 29 -22.25 7.37 16.69
CA LEU A 29 -21.38 6.19 16.79
C LEU A 29 -21.82 5.07 15.82
N GLU A 30 -23.11 4.91 15.56
CA GLU A 30 -23.64 3.96 14.59
C GLU A 30 -23.40 4.38 13.13
N ALA A 31 -23.29 5.69 12.86
CA ALA A 31 -23.01 6.21 11.51
C ALA A 31 -21.54 6.05 11.09
N VAL A 32 -20.64 5.73 12.01
CA VAL A 32 -19.21 5.50 11.72
C VAL A 32 -19.03 4.12 11.11
N GLY A 33 -18.36 4.05 9.97
CA GLY A 33 -18.08 2.79 9.27
C GLY A 33 -16.99 1.91 9.92
N GLU A 34 -16.51 2.29 11.10
CA GLU A 34 -15.47 1.59 11.86
C GLU A 34 -16.07 0.92 13.09
N GLY A 35 -15.44 -0.17 13.54
CA GLY A 35 -15.82 -0.79 14.81
C GLY A 35 -15.42 0.09 15.99
N ILE A 36 -16.37 0.37 16.88
CA ILE A 36 -16.13 1.16 18.09
C ILE A 36 -16.61 0.37 19.29
N TYR A 37 -15.77 0.29 20.31
CA TYR A 37 -16.18 -0.18 21.63
C TYR A 37 -15.52 0.61 22.75
N GLY A 38 -16.21 0.72 23.85
CA GLY A 38 -15.71 1.32 25.09
C GLY A 38 -15.48 0.25 26.13
N VAL A 39 -14.49 0.48 26.99
CA VAL A 39 -14.19 -0.39 28.13
C VAL A 39 -14.02 0.42 29.40
N ASP A 40 -14.34 -0.19 30.55
CA ASP A 40 -14.04 0.36 31.87
C ASP A 40 -12.55 0.21 32.23
N ALA A 41 -12.14 0.67 33.40
CA ALA A 41 -10.77 0.56 33.90
C ALA A 41 -10.27 -0.90 34.10
N ASN A 42 -11.16 -1.88 34.09
CA ASN A 42 -10.85 -3.31 34.16
C ASN A 42 -10.82 -3.98 32.78
N GLY A 43 -11.07 -3.21 31.71
CA GLY A 43 -11.16 -3.72 30.34
C GLY A 43 -12.49 -4.40 29.99
N ASN A 44 -13.52 -4.25 30.81
CA ASN A 44 -14.85 -4.80 30.53
C ASN A 44 -15.63 -3.85 29.62
N THR A 45 -16.31 -4.42 28.63
CA THR A 45 -17.07 -3.66 27.62
C THR A 45 -18.21 -2.88 28.25
N THR A 46 -18.21 -1.58 28.01
CA THR A 46 -19.29 -0.65 28.46
C THR A 46 -20.17 -0.18 27.31
N PHE A 47 -19.65 -0.23 26.09
CA PHE A 47 -20.31 0.18 24.86
C PHE A 47 -19.75 -0.60 23.67
N VAL A 48 -20.57 -0.83 22.64
CA VAL A 48 -20.17 -1.42 21.37
C VAL A 48 -21.14 -0.97 20.29
N ASN A 49 -20.63 -0.47 19.14
CA ASN A 49 -21.50 -0.11 18.01
C ASN A 49 -21.81 -1.33 17.12
N THR A 50 -22.81 -1.20 16.28
CA THR A 50 -23.26 -2.25 15.36
C THR A 50 -22.14 -2.72 14.45
N LYS A 51 -21.29 -1.80 13.97
CA LYS A 51 -20.17 -2.15 13.10
C LYS A 51 -19.13 -3.04 13.80
N ALA A 52 -18.84 -2.79 15.05
CA ALA A 52 -17.96 -3.67 15.84
C ALA A 52 -18.56 -5.06 15.98
N LEU A 53 -19.85 -5.17 16.28
CA LEU A 53 -20.52 -6.48 16.38
C LEU A 53 -20.49 -7.27 15.06
N GLU A 54 -20.72 -6.60 13.93
CA GLU A 54 -20.60 -7.22 12.60
C GLU A 54 -19.18 -7.79 12.36
N LEU A 55 -18.14 -6.95 12.58
CA LEU A 55 -16.74 -7.33 12.36
C LEU A 55 -16.33 -8.50 13.28
N LEU A 56 -16.81 -8.50 14.52
CA LEU A 56 -16.53 -9.53 15.54
C LEU A 56 -17.42 -10.77 15.40
N ARG A 57 -18.43 -10.74 14.54
CA ARG A 57 -19.46 -11.79 14.41
C ARG A 57 -20.09 -12.13 15.74
N ALA A 58 -20.46 -11.10 16.50
CA ALA A 58 -20.95 -11.18 17.86
C ALA A 58 -22.28 -10.47 18.02
N THR A 59 -22.98 -10.77 19.12
CA THR A 59 -24.11 -9.98 19.60
C THR A 59 -23.70 -9.16 20.81
N THR A 60 -24.47 -8.13 21.15
CA THR A 60 -24.21 -7.32 22.35
C THR A 60 -24.07 -8.17 23.61
N LYS A 61 -24.88 -9.23 23.75
CA LYS A 61 -24.83 -10.14 24.91
C LYS A 61 -23.53 -10.92 25.01
N ASP A 62 -22.85 -11.13 23.88
CA ASP A 62 -21.60 -11.87 23.83
C ASP A 62 -20.43 -11.07 24.33
N VAL A 63 -20.49 -9.73 24.23
CA VAL A 63 -19.35 -8.83 24.52
C VAL A 63 -19.60 -7.88 25.69
N TYR A 64 -20.83 -7.40 25.91
CA TYR A 64 -21.12 -6.40 26.93
C TYR A 64 -20.81 -6.93 28.34
N GLY A 65 -20.09 -6.13 29.14
CA GLY A 65 -19.65 -6.50 30.49
C GLY A 65 -18.55 -7.54 30.55
N LYS A 66 -18.04 -8.03 29.40
CA LYS A 66 -16.93 -8.99 29.34
C LYS A 66 -15.62 -8.29 29.06
N ASN A 67 -14.52 -8.88 29.50
CA ASN A 67 -13.18 -8.36 29.26
C ASN A 67 -12.80 -8.57 27.79
N MET A 68 -12.57 -7.46 27.06
CA MET A 68 -12.31 -7.48 25.62
C MET A 68 -10.94 -8.06 25.25
N HIS A 69 -9.94 -7.93 26.12
CA HIS A 69 -8.65 -8.57 25.86
C HIS A 69 -8.80 -10.10 25.77
N ASN A 70 -9.52 -10.69 26.70
CA ASN A 70 -9.74 -12.13 26.74
C ASN A 70 -10.60 -12.64 25.56
N LEU A 71 -11.41 -11.78 24.95
CA LEU A 71 -12.27 -12.14 23.83
C LEU A 71 -11.57 -11.96 22.47
N LEU A 72 -10.87 -10.83 22.29
CA LEU A 72 -10.41 -10.42 20.96
C LEU A 72 -8.90 -10.44 20.79
N HIS A 73 -8.13 -10.39 21.89
CA HIS A 73 -6.70 -10.04 21.87
C HIS A 73 -5.85 -10.99 22.71
N HIS A 74 -6.29 -12.25 22.83
CA HIS A 74 -5.67 -13.25 23.71
C HIS A 74 -4.48 -13.99 23.10
N THR A 75 -4.33 -13.95 21.75
CA THR A 75 -3.33 -14.74 21.02
C THR A 75 -2.72 -13.90 19.92
N LYS A 76 -1.37 -13.92 19.83
CA LYS A 76 -0.59 -13.24 18.79
C LYS A 76 -0.64 -13.97 17.45
N GLU A 77 -0.13 -13.34 16.37
CA GLU A 77 -0.09 -13.92 15.02
C GLU A 77 0.71 -15.24 14.95
N ASP A 78 1.73 -15.38 15.80
CA ASP A 78 2.57 -16.58 15.91
C ASP A 78 1.94 -17.73 16.74
N GLY A 79 0.72 -17.53 17.24
CA GLY A 79 -0.01 -18.50 18.08
C GLY A 79 0.37 -18.45 19.56
N SER A 80 1.30 -17.61 19.98
CA SER A 80 1.64 -17.44 21.39
C SER A 80 0.55 -16.67 22.15
N SER A 81 0.46 -16.90 23.46
CA SER A 81 -0.46 -16.15 24.32
C SER A 81 -0.06 -14.69 24.37
N TYR A 82 -1.05 -13.81 24.24
CA TYR A 82 -0.85 -12.37 24.37
C TYR A 82 -1.08 -11.96 25.81
N ALA A 83 -0.01 -11.58 26.52
CA ALA A 83 -0.12 -11.13 27.88
C ALA A 83 -0.89 -9.80 27.97
N HIS A 84 -1.75 -9.68 28.96
CA HIS A 84 -2.56 -8.50 29.19
C HIS A 84 -1.71 -7.23 29.41
N GLU A 85 -0.54 -7.40 30.04
CA GLU A 85 0.40 -6.33 30.32
C GLU A 85 1.08 -5.75 29.08
N ASP A 86 1.18 -6.55 28.00
CA ASP A 86 1.80 -6.17 26.72
C ASP A 86 0.79 -5.55 25.74
N CYS A 87 -0.50 -5.60 26.08
CA CYS A 87 -1.57 -5.14 25.20
C CYS A 87 -1.57 -3.60 25.11
N PRO A 88 -1.44 -2.99 23.92
CA PRO A 88 -1.48 -1.54 23.74
C PRO A 88 -2.79 -0.90 24.16
N ILE A 89 -3.91 -1.63 24.06
CA ILE A 89 -5.22 -1.17 24.55
C ILE A 89 -5.15 -0.99 26.06
N TYR A 90 -4.51 -1.93 26.76
CA TYR A 90 -4.35 -1.87 28.20
C TYR A 90 -3.28 -0.83 28.62
N ALA A 91 -2.30 -0.57 27.78
CA ALA A 91 -1.31 0.47 28.04
C ALA A 91 -1.95 1.85 28.17
N ALA A 92 -3.02 2.15 27.41
CA ALA A 92 -3.77 3.38 27.52
C ALA A 92 -4.36 3.62 28.93
N PHE A 93 -4.68 2.54 29.66
CA PHE A 93 -5.13 2.63 31.06
C PHE A 93 -3.98 2.92 32.04
N LYS A 94 -2.75 2.53 31.69
CA LYS A 94 -1.59 2.72 32.56
C LYS A 94 -0.99 4.10 32.46
N ASP A 95 -0.81 4.58 31.24
CA ASP A 95 -0.08 5.84 30.98
C ASP A 95 -0.98 7.02 30.63
N GLY A 96 -2.27 6.76 30.39
CA GLY A 96 -3.25 7.78 30.07
C GLY A 96 -2.98 8.48 28.74
N LYS A 97 -2.28 7.80 27.79
CA LYS A 97 -1.98 8.29 26.44
C LYS A 97 -2.76 7.54 25.38
N ILE A 98 -2.84 8.16 24.21
CA ILE A 98 -3.43 7.53 23.01
C ILE A 98 -2.40 6.56 22.43
N HIS A 99 -2.82 5.34 22.15
CA HIS A 99 -2.03 4.33 21.46
C HIS A 99 -2.63 4.04 20.10
N TYR A 100 -1.80 4.11 19.05
CA TYR A 100 -2.15 3.74 17.69
C TYR A 100 -1.37 2.50 17.27
N VAL A 101 -2.05 1.52 16.70
CA VAL A 101 -1.48 0.27 16.20
C VAL A 101 -1.86 0.10 14.74
N GLU A 102 -0.86 0.07 13.86
CA GLU A 102 -1.07 -0.01 12.40
C GLU A 102 -1.53 -1.40 11.94
N ARG A 103 -1.10 -2.44 12.66
CA ARG A 103 -1.41 -3.83 12.30
C ARG A 103 -1.29 -4.74 13.50
N GLU A 104 -2.39 -5.42 13.79
CA GLU A 104 -2.48 -6.47 14.79
C GLU A 104 -3.62 -7.43 14.46
N LEU A 105 -3.75 -8.58 15.16
CA LEU A 105 -4.85 -9.51 14.97
C LEU A 105 -5.89 -9.34 16.04
N PHE A 106 -7.16 -9.21 15.62
CA PHE A 106 -8.31 -9.46 16.48
C PHE A 106 -8.94 -10.81 16.17
N TRP A 107 -9.38 -11.48 17.21
CA TRP A 107 -10.07 -12.75 17.13
C TRP A 107 -11.58 -12.52 17.15
N ARG A 108 -12.29 -13.23 16.28
CA ARG A 108 -13.76 -13.27 16.31
C ARG A 108 -14.24 -14.35 17.27
N LEU A 109 -15.46 -14.23 17.70
CA LEU A 109 -16.05 -15.21 18.62
C LEU A 109 -16.25 -16.61 17.98
N ASP A 110 -16.21 -16.69 16.65
CA ASP A 110 -16.23 -17.96 15.91
C ASP A 110 -14.86 -18.65 15.80
N GLY A 111 -13.83 -18.08 16.43
CA GLY A 111 -12.45 -18.59 16.42
C GLY A 111 -11.63 -18.20 15.19
N THR A 112 -12.18 -17.42 14.26
CA THR A 112 -11.40 -16.83 13.16
C THR A 112 -10.73 -15.55 13.59
N SER A 113 -9.61 -15.18 12.96
CA SER A 113 -8.93 -13.90 13.18
C SER A 113 -8.97 -13.02 11.95
N PHE A 114 -8.73 -11.73 12.13
CA PHE A 114 -8.60 -10.77 11.05
C PHE A 114 -7.64 -9.66 11.45
N PRO A 115 -6.88 -9.10 10.50
CA PRO A 115 -5.96 -8.02 10.77
C PRO A 115 -6.73 -6.72 10.96
N VAL A 116 -6.32 -5.95 11.97
CA VAL A 116 -6.91 -4.65 12.32
C VAL A 116 -5.85 -3.59 12.44
N GLU A 117 -6.22 -2.35 12.15
CA GLU A 117 -5.59 -1.15 12.70
C GLU A 117 -6.54 -0.57 13.74
N TYR A 118 -6.01 -0.01 14.81
CA TYR A 118 -6.85 0.58 15.85
C TYR A 118 -6.18 1.72 16.60
N THR A 119 -7.01 2.55 17.20
CA THR A 119 -6.61 3.58 18.16
C THR A 119 -7.30 3.33 19.49
N SER A 120 -6.52 3.28 20.57
CA SER A 120 -7.03 3.25 21.95
C SER A 120 -6.86 4.62 22.58
N THR A 121 -7.98 5.26 22.93
CA THR A 121 -8.02 6.59 23.52
C THR A 121 -8.54 6.50 24.96
N PRO A 122 -7.76 6.91 25.97
CA PRO A 122 -8.20 6.86 27.36
C PRO A 122 -9.31 7.89 27.63
N ILE A 123 -10.28 7.49 28.44
CA ILE A 123 -11.36 8.35 28.96
C ILE A 123 -11.00 8.78 30.37
N LYS A 124 -11.03 10.09 30.62
CA LYS A 124 -10.79 10.68 31.93
C LYS A 124 -12.02 11.45 32.42
N ASP A 125 -12.39 11.24 33.64
CA ASP A 125 -13.36 12.07 34.38
C ASP A 125 -12.65 12.69 35.59
N ASN A 126 -12.75 14.02 35.75
CA ASN A 126 -12.06 14.76 36.81
C ASN A 126 -10.56 14.41 36.98
N ASN A 127 -9.87 14.18 35.87
CA ASN A 127 -8.48 13.74 35.80
C ASN A 127 -8.22 12.29 36.27
N GLU A 128 -9.25 11.53 36.60
CA GLU A 128 -9.24 10.13 36.95
C GLU A 128 -9.53 9.30 35.70
N LEU A 129 -8.71 8.26 35.46
CA LEU A 129 -8.88 7.40 34.30
C LEU A 129 -10.01 6.41 34.57
N ILE A 130 -11.09 6.51 33.81
CA ILE A 130 -12.31 5.69 34.00
C ILE A 130 -12.48 4.60 32.94
N GLY A 131 -11.70 4.63 31.85
CA GLY A 131 -11.81 3.66 30.78
C GLY A 131 -11.08 4.07 29.51
N ALA A 132 -11.39 3.42 28.39
CA ALA A 132 -10.94 3.82 27.06
C ALA A 132 -11.99 3.57 25.98
N ILE A 133 -11.87 4.31 24.88
CA ILE A 133 -12.58 4.03 23.62
C ILE A 133 -11.58 3.48 22.64
N ILE A 134 -11.94 2.38 22.01
CA ILE A 134 -11.19 1.75 20.94
C ILE A 134 -11.96 1.90 19.63
N VAL A 135 -11.29 2.48 18.64
CA VAL A 135 -11.78 2.57 17.27
C VAL A 135 -10.89 1.67 16.42
N PHE A 136 -11.47 0.71 15.72
CA PHE A 136 -10.73 -0.26 14.93
C PHE A 136 -11.34 -0.46 13.54
N ARG A 137 -10.47 -0.79 12.59
CA ARG A 137 -10.84 -1.07 11.20
C ARG A 137 -10.26 -2.42 10.77
N ASP A 138 -11.05 -3.23 10.08
CA ASP A 138 -10.58 -4.41 9.36
C ASP A 138 -9.74 -3.96 8.15
N ILE A 139 -8.47 -4.36 8.12
CA ILE A 139 -7.53 -4.03 7.05
C ILE A 139 -7.24 -5.20 6.11
N THR A 140 -8.07 -6.24 6.14
CA THR A 140 -7.91 -7.45 5.32
C THR A 140 -7.82 -7.10 3.83
N GLU A 141 -8.73 -6.26 3.33
CA GLU A 141 -8.74 -5.89 1.91
C GLU A 141 -7.58 -4.98 1.54
N ARG A 142 -7.13 -4.09 2.45
CA ARG A 142 -5.93 -3.29 2.25
C ARG A 142 -4.70 -4.17 2.10
N ILE A 143 -4.50 -5.13 3.02
CA ILE A 143 -3.36 -6.05 2.96
C ILE A 143 -3.38 -6.91 1.70
N LYS A 144 -4.55 -7.40 1.28
CA LYS A 144 -4.69 -8.15 0.02
C LYS A 144 -4.30 -7.30 -1.19
N ALA A 145 -4.77 -6.06 -1.25
CA ALA A 145 -4.44 -5.14 -2.34
C ALA A 145 -2.94 -4.82 -2.38
N GLU A 146 -2.32 -4.54 -1.24
CA GLU A 146 -0.87 -4.32 -1.12
C GLU A 146 -0.06 -5.54 -1.57
N ASN A 147 -0.45 -6.74 -1.14
CA ASN A 147 0.20 -7.98 -1.55
C ASN A 147 0.06 -8.26 -3.05
N ASN A 148 -1.11 -7.99 -3.63
CA ASN A 148 -1.32 -8.15 -5.08
C ASN A 148 -0.50 -7.14 -5.88
N LEU A 149 -0.44 -5.89 -5.41
CA LEU A 149 0.41 -4.86 -6.02
C LEU A 149 1.89 -5.26 -5.98
N ASN A 150 2.38 -5.73 -4.84
CA ASN A 150 3.77 -6.18 -4.70
C ASN A 150 4.08 -7.36 -5.62
N LYS A 151 3.17 -8.34 -5.76
CA LYS A 151 3.33 -9.46 -6.70
C LYS A 151 3.41 -8.96 -8.14
N ALA A 152 2.52 -8.04 -8.55
CA ALA A 152 2.52 -7.47 -9.89
C ALA A 152 3.81 -6.67 -10.17
N LEU A 153 4.33 -5.92 -9.20
CA LEU A 153 5.59 -5.19 -9.34
C LEU A 153 6.78 -6.15 -9.55
N ILE A 154 6.84 -7.27 -8.82
CA ILE A 154 7.88 -8.28 -8.98
C ILE A 154 7.78 -8.90 -10.39
N GLU A 155 6.59 -9.27 -10.85
CA GLU A 155 6.37 -9.84 -12.18
C GLU A 155 6.79 -8.87 -13.30
N ILE A 156 6.39 -7.59 -13.19
CA ILE A 156 6.80 -6.55 -14.15
C ILE A 156 8.32 -6.40 -14.17
N SER A 157 8.99 -6.42 -13.01
CA SER A 157 10.46 -6.35 -12.96
C SER A 157 11.11 -7.53 -13.67
N THR A 158 10.62 -8.75 -13.42
CA THR A 158 11.14 -9.97 -14.06
C THR A 158 10.96 -9.93 -15.58
N LEU A 159 9.74 -9.59 -16.05
CA LEU A 159 9.45 -9.49 -17.49
C LEU A 159 10.28 -8.40 -18.18
N LYS A 160 10.53 -7.29 -17.49
CA LYS A 160 11.39 -6.22 -18.00
C LYS A 160 12.82 -6.74 -18.22
N ASP A 161 13.37 -7.45 -17.24
CA ASP A 161 14.74 -7.98 -17.31
C ASP A 161 14.86 -9.03 -18.45
N GLU A 162 13.84 -9.89 -18.61
CA GLU A 162 13.77 -10.86 -19.72
C GLU A 162 13.73 -10.15 -21.08
N LEU A 163 12.88 -9.13 -21.22
CA LEU A 163 12.80 -8.35 -22.47
C LEU A 163 14.09 -7.60 -22.78
N GLU A 164 14.80 -7.09 -21.79
CA GLU A 164 16.10 -6.45 -21.99
C GLU A 164 17.14 -7.46 -22.48
N GLN A 165 17.17 -8.66 -21.92
CA GLN A 165 18.07 -9.75 -22.38
C GLN A 165 17.74 -10.19 -23.80
N GLU A 166 16.45 -10.41 -24.12
CA GLU A 166 16.02 -10.78 -25.47
C GLU A 166 16.35 -9.69 -26.49
N ARG A 167 16.09 -8.43 -26.14
CA ARG A 167 16.46 -7.29 -26.99
C ARG A 167 17.96 -7.26 -27.28
N ASP A 168 18.80 -7.47 -26.27
CA ASP A 168 20.25 -7.42 -26.42
C ASP A 168 20.77 -8.64 -27.19
N TYR A 169 20.15 -9.81 -26.99
CA TYR A 169 20.41 -10.99 -27.82
C TYR A 169 20.07 -10.74 -29.28
N LEU A 170 18.86 -10.27 -29.57
CA LEU A 170 18.44 -9.98 -30.96
C LEU A 170 19.30 -8.90 -31.61
N ARG A 171 19.71 -7.87 -30.87
CA ARG A 171 20.68 -6.89 -31.37
C ARG A 171 22.03 -7.50 -31.72
N SER A 172 22.51 -8.44 -30.92
CA SER A 172 23.76 -9.16 -31.20
C SER A 172 23.65 -10.04 -32.43
N GLU A 173 22.49 -10.69 -32.63
CA GLU A 173 22.19 -11.51 -33.80
C GLU A 173 22.13 -10.67 -35.08
N VAL A 174 21.44 -9.54 -35.05
CA VAL A 174 21.38 -8.57 -36.17
C VAL A 174 22.77 -8.04 -36.48
N LYS A 175 23.59 -7.73 -35.48
CA LYS A 175 24.99 -7.33 -35.72
C LYS A 175 25.83 -8.46 -36.33
N ARG A 176 25.60 -9.71 -35.95
CA ARG A 176 26.28 -10.88 -36.55
C ARG A 176 25.82 -11.15 -37.99
N SER A 177 24.52 -11.05 -38.27
CA SER A 177 24.00 -11.25 -39.63
C SER A 177 24.35 -10.09 -40.56
N ASN A 178 24.47 -8.88 -40.02
CA ASN A 178 24.96 -7.68 -40.70
C ASN A 178 26.49 -7.55 -40.63
N ASN A 179 27.22 -8.56 -40.17
CA ASN A 179 28.66 -8.61 -40.26
C ASN A 179 29.06 -8.83 -41.75
N ILE A 180 28.61 -7.90 -42.56
CA ILE A 180 29.14 -7.60 -43.88
C ILE A 180 30.51 -7.05 -43.56
N GLY A 181 31.50 -7.84 -43.81
CA GLY A 181 32.87 -7.74 -43.33
C GLY A 181 33.41 -6.32 -43.34
N GLU A 182 34.28 -6.06 -42.41
CA GLU A 182 35.15 -4.89 -42.40
C GLU A 182 35.62 -4.62 -43.84
N ILE A 183 35.48 -3.39 -44.34
CA ILE A 183 35.99 -3.03 -45.66
C ILE A 183 37.51 -3.30 -45.64
N ILE A 184 37.92 -4.40 -46.21
CA ILE A 184 39.33 -4.81 -46.24
C ILE A 184 39.92 -4.40 -47.58
N GLY A 185 41.01 -3.65 -47.56
CA GLY A 185 41.75 -3.28 -48.75
C GLY A 185 42.77 -2.19 -48.51
N GLU A 186 43.94 -2.32 -49.10
CA GLU A 186 45.05 -1.38 -48.99
C GLU A 186 45.24 -0.53 -50.28
N SER A 187 44.37 -0.72 -51.26
CA SER A 187 44.45 0.05 -52.51
C SER A 187 44.10 1.54 -52.27
N GLU A 188 44.74 2.42 -53.03
CA GLU A 188 44.51 3.86 -52.92
C GLU A 188 43.03 4.27 -53.01
N PRO A 189 42.15 3.67 -53.88
CA PRO A 189 40.73 3.94 -53.91
C PRO A 189 39.99 3.56 -52.60
N ILE A 190 40.38 2.43 -51.98
CA ILE A 190 39.76 1.98 -50.70
C ILE A 190 40.19 2.89 -49.56
N GLN A 191 41.47 3.27 -49.51
CA GLN A 191 41.95 4.22 -48.49
C GLN A 191 41.24 5.58 -48.61
N GLY A 192 41.06 6.09 -49.85
CA GLY A 192 40.27 7.30 -50.10
C GLY A 192 38.80 7.20 -49.70
N LEU A 193 38.19 5.99 -49.87
CA LEU A 193 36.84 5.70 -49.42
C LEU A 193 36.74 5.74 -47.89
N MET A 194 37.66 5.11 -47.16
CA MET A 194 37.70 5.10 -45.70
C MET A 194 37.86 6.51 -45.11
N GLN A 195 38.68 7.37 -45.73
CA GLN A 195 38.79 8.78 -45.32
C GLN A 195 37.45 9.53 -45.49
N LYS A 196 36.73 9.30 -46.57
CA LYS A 196 35.41 9.89 -46.81
C LYS A 196 34.38 9.38 -45.81
N ILE A 197 34.37 8.08 -45.51
CA ILE A 197 33.49 7.50 -44.46
C ILE A 197 33.72 8.19 -43.12
N SER A 198 35.00 8.28 -42.70
CA SER A 198 35.34 8.93 -41.43
C SER A 198 34.94 10.41 -41.38
N ALA A 199 35.07 11.13 -42.48
CA ALA A 199 34.72 12.53 -42.58
C ALA A 199 33.20 12.81 -42.48
N VAL A 200 32.35 11.90 -43.01
CA VAL A 200 30.90 12.08 -43.01
C VAL A 200 30.21 11.46 -41.79
N ALA A 201 30.81 10.42 -41.20
CA ALA A 201 30.23 9.67 -40.09
C ALA A 201 29.92 10.55 -38.85
N SER A 202 30.74 11.57 -38.59
CA SER A 202 30.57 12.52 -37.48
C SER A 202 29.61 13.69 -37.80
N THR A 203 29.04 13.74 -39.01
CA THR A 203 28.16 14.83 -39.42
C THR A 203 26.69 14.42 -39.45
N PRO A 204 25.74 15.34 -39.21
CA PRO A 204 24.29 15.08 -39.35
C PRO A 204 23.80 15.15 -40.80
N ALA A 205 24.70 15.35 -41.79
CA ALA A 205 24.35 15.56 -43.19
C ALA A 205 23.83 14.25 -43.83
N PRO A 206 22.85 14.31 -44.73
CA PRO A 206 22.43 13.14 -45.50
C PRO A 206 23.55 12.71 -46.48
N VAL A 207 23.80 11.41 -46.55
CA VAL A 207 24.83 10.83 -47.43
C VAL A 207 24.18 10.02 -48.53
N LEU A 208 24.51 10.31 -49.78
CA LEU A 208 24.10 9.54 -50.96
C LEU A 208 25.27 8.68 -51.42
N ILE A 209 25.05 7.35 -51.45
CA ILE A 209 26.03 6.37 -51.93
C ILE A 209 25.64 5.92 -53.34
N MET A 210 26.46 6.22 -54.31
CA MET A 210 26.24 5.86 -55.71
C MET A 210 27.27 4.82 -56.18
N GLY A 211 26.82 3.90 -57.06
CA GLY A 211 27.65 2.89 -57.65
C GLY A 211 26.83 1.80 -58.34
N GLU A 212 27.46 0.93 -59.09
CA GLU A 212 26.82 -0.21 -59.77
C GLU A 212 26.23 -1.22 -58.77
N SER A 213 25.32 -2.11 -59.25
CA SER A 213 24.77 -3.15 -58.39
C SER A 213 25.90 -4.13 -57.98
N GLY A 214 25.92 -4.54 -56.69
CA GLY A 214 26.89 -5.50 -56.16
C GLY A 214 28.29 -4.96 -55.77
N VAL A 215 28.58 -3.63 -55.95
CA VAL A 215 29.87 -3.03 -55.59
C VAL A 215 30.09 -2.80 -54.08
N GLY A 216 29.18 -3.23 -53.20
CA GLY A 216 29.36 -3.09 -51.75
C GLY A 216 28.81 -1.79 -51.16
N LYS A 217 27.81 -1.15 -51.79
CA LYS A 217 27.17 0.08 -51.23
C LYS A 217 26.62 -0.10 -49.81
N GLU A 218 26.08 -1.29 -49.53
CA GLU A 218 25.56 -1.65 -48.22
C GLU A 218 26.68 -1.72 -47.16
N MET A 219 27.87 -2.23 -47.54
CA MET A 219 29.05 -2.25 -46.66
C MET A 219 29.47 -0.83 -46.29
N VAL A 220 29.44 0.09 -47.26
CA VAL A 220 29.76 1.52 -47.03
C VAL A 220 28.73 2.18 -46.11
N ALA A 221 27.42 1.91 -46.31
CA ALA A 221 26.36 2.43 -45.47
C ALA A 221 26.53 1.95 -44.03
N ASN A 222 26.79 0.66 -43.81
CA ASN A 222 27.06 0.10 -42.49
C ASN A 222 28.33 0.68 -41.86
N ALA A 223 29.41 0.87 -42.60
CA ALA A 223 30.65 1.46 -42.10
C ALA A 223 30.45 2.93 -41.66
N ILE A 224 29.68 3.71 -42.40
CA ILE A 224 29.28 5.08 -41.98
C ILE A 224 28.48 5.03 -40.71
N HIS A 225 27.48 4.15 -40.58
CA HIS A 225 26.64 4.01 -39.44
C HIS A 225 27.42 3.61 -38.17
N GLU A 226 28.26 2.58 -38.27
CA GLU A 226 29.08 2.08 -37.14
C GLU A 226 30.12 3.12 -36.69
N SER A 227 30.56 4.00 -37.59
CA SER A 227 31.50 5.10 -37.29
C SER A 227 30.81 6.36 -36.80
N SER A 228 29.49 6.40 -36.77
CA SER A 228 28.70 7.60 -36.39
C SER A 228 28.30 7.61 -34.91
N ASP A 229 27.90 8.76 -34.41
CA ASP A 229 27.29 8.91 -33.08
C ASP A 229 25.93 8.19 -32.94
N ARG A 230 25.42 7.61 -34.03
CA ARG A 230 24.17 6.85 -34.10
C ARG A 230 24.36 5.34 -34.19
N LYS A 231 25.54 4.84 -33.95
CA LYS A 231 25.89 3.39 -34.03
C LYS A 231 25.00 2.48 -33.20
N ASP A 232 24.42 3.01 -32.09
CA ASP A 232 23.51 2.29 -31.22
C ASP A 232 22.03 2.37 -31.66
N LYS A 233 21.74 3.08 -32.75
CA LYS A 233 20.39 3.14 -33.35
C LYS A 233 20.29 2.09 -34.47
N THR A 234 19.07 1.72 -34.80
CA THR A 234 18.82 0.79 -35.90
C THR A 234 19.04 1.53 -37.24
N LEU A 235 19.87 0.96 -38.11
CA LEU A 235 19.97 1.39 -39.50
C LEU A 235 18.79 0.79 -40.28
N VAL A 236 17.96 1.62 -40.87
CA VAL A 236 16.75 1.24 -41.63
C VAL A 236 16.98 1.52 -43.13
#